data_afb1c2b2c7b51d76369579f3f46f395c
#
_entry.id   afb1c2b2c7b51d76369579f3f46f395c
#
_cell.length_a   1.000
_cell.length_b   1.000
_cell.length_c   1.000
_cell.angle_alpha   90.00
_cell.angle_beta   90.00
_cell.angle_gamma   90.00
#
_symmetry.space_group_name_H-M   'P 1'
#
loop_
_entity.id
_entity.type
_entity.pdbx_description
1 polymer ?
#
loop_
_entity_poly.entity_id
_entity_poly.type
_entity_poly.pdbx_seq_one_letter_code
_entity_poly.pdbx_strand_id
1 'polypeptide(L)'
;MVHKNYKWNLSKEKGRRMIFNMIDTILKERKDHKIHIDELHFLLNNRTKNTNIMNNKKKKNIHNFMKVVYGGLIQFLDDYDEFMLKKVNDGYIVELNNLEPNDWIIVENV
;
A
#
# COMPACT_ATOMS: atom_id res chain seq x y z
N MET A 1 12.53 -11.43 -20.20
CA MET A 1 11.80 -11.02 -20.43
C MET A 1 10.65 -10.33 -19.99
N VAL A 2 10.31 -9.41 -20.62
CA VAL A 2 9.32 -8.53 -20.18
C VAL A 2 7.95 -8.95 -20.39
N HIS A 3 7.76 -10.03 -21.05
CA HIS A 3 6.40 -10.37 -21.34
C HIS A 3 5.59 -10.67 -20.17
N LYS A 4 6.18 -10.97 -19.06
CA LYS A 4 5.37 -11.27 -17.91
C LYS A 4 4.52 -10.11 -17.49
N ASN A 5 4.93 -8.93 -17.84
CA ASN A 5 4.20 -7.75 -17.45
C ASN A 5 2.91 -7.57 -18.20
N TYR A 6 2.70 -8.33 -19.24
CA TYR A 6 1.47 -8.23 -19.98
C TYR A 6 0.28 -8.60 -19.17
N LYS A 7 0.47 -9.43 -18.17
CA LYS A 7 -0.65 -9.91 -17.39
C LYS A 7 -1.27 -8.84 -16.53
N TRP A 8 -0.55 -7.74 -16.37
CA TRP A 8 -1.03 -6.65 -15.55
C TRP A 8 -1.15 -5.41 -16.42
N ASN A 9 -2.20 -4.64 -16.19
CA ASN A 9 -2.40 -3.40 -16.91
C ASN A 9 -1.61 -2.26 -16.33
N LEU A 10 -0.52 -2.58 -15.67
CA LEU A 10 0.14 -1.62 -14.82
C LEU A 10 1.62 -1.92 -14.78
N SER A 11 2.45 -0.93 -15.00
CA SER A 11 3.88 -1.10 -14.88
C SER A 11 4.25 -1.10 -13.40
N LYS A 12 5.45 -1.54 -13.12
CA LYS A 12 5.94 -1.61 -11.75
C LYS A 12 5.94 -0.22 -11.11
N GLU A 13 6.39 0.76 -11.86
CA GLU A 13 6.49 2.12 -11.32
C GLU A 13 5.13 2.75 -11.07
N LYS A 14 4.23 2.62 -12.03
CA LYS A 14 2.91 3.16 -11.86
C LYS A 14 2.16 2.46 -10.75
N GLY A 15 2.34 1.15 -10.69
CA GLY A 15 1.72 0.36 -9.65
C GLY A 15 2.17 0.79 -8.28
N ARG A 16 3.46 1.01 -8.12
CA ARG A 16 4.03 1.43 -6.86
C ARG A 16 3.40 2.73 -6.39
N ARG A 17 3.33 3.70 -7.28
CA ARG A 17 2.79 5.00 -6.96
C ARG A 17 1.31 4.93 -6.61
N MET A 18 0.58 4.18 -7.40
CA MET A 18 -0.85 4.04 -7.19
C MET A 18 -1.15 3.35 -5.86
N ILE A 19 -0.46 2.26 -5.59
CA ILE A 19 -0.70 1.50 -4.37
C ILE A 19 -0.30 2.31 -3.14
N PHE A 20 0.83 3.01 -3.24
CA PHE A 20 1.26 3.88 -2.16
C PHE A 20 0.16 4.90 -1.84
N ASN A 21 -0.36 5.55 -2.88
CA ASN A 21 -1.39 6.57 -2.67
C ASN A 21 -2.66 5.99 -2.08
N MET A 22 -3.02 4.79 -2.48
CA MET A 22 -4.20 4.15 -1.92
C MET A 22 -4.02 3.85 -0.45
N ILE A 23 -2.88 3.32 -0.08
CA ILE A 23 -2.61 3.00 1.32
C ILE A 23 -2.57 4.29 2.15
N ASP A 24 -1.91 5.29 1.63
CA ASP A 24 -1.81 6.57 2.31
C ASP A 24 -3.20 7.16 2.56
N THR A 25 -4.05 7.10 1.55
CA THR A 25 -5.42 7.61 1.65
C THR A 25 -6.22 6.82 2.68
N ILE A 26 -6.12 5.51 2.64
CA ILE A 26 -6.82 4.65 3.58
C ILE A 26 -6.42 4.99 5.02
N LEU A 27 -5.15 5.14 5.25
CA LEU A 27 -4.66 5.45 6.60
C LEU A 27 -5.09 6.84 7.04
N LYS A 28 -5.06 7.80 6.13
CA LYS A 28 -5.47 9.16 6.48
C LYS A 28 -6.95 9.29 6.75
N GLU A 29 -7.75 8.38 6.24
CA GLU A 29 -9.18 8.37 6.51
C GLU A 29 -9.50 7.88 7.90
N ARG A 30 -8.55 7.26 8.57
CA ARG A 30 -8.79 6.73 9.90
C ARG A 30 -8.34 7.75 10.93
N LYS A 31 -9.08 7.83 12.01
CA LYS A 31 -8.78 8.79 13.07
C LYS A 31 -7.39 8.64 13.64
N ASP A 32 -6.97 7.42 13.86
CA ASP A 32 -5.68 7.17 14.49
C ASP A 32 -4.61 6.83 13.49
N HIS A 33 -4.93 6.88 12.20
CA HIS A 33 -3.99 6.59 11.10
C HIS A 33 -3.35 5.22 11.23
N LYS A 34 -4.15 4.25 11.70
CA LYS A 34 -3.70 2.87 11.87
C LYS A 34 -4.72 1.91 11.29
N ILE A 35 -4.25 0.75 10.87
CA ILE A 35 -5.14 -0.27 10.37
C ILE A 35 -4.47 -1.63 10.53
N HIS A 36 -5.27 -2.65 10.81
CA HIS A 36 -4.75 -4.00 10.84
C HIS A 36 -4.46 -4.44 9.41
N ILE A 37 -3.40 -5.22 9.23
CA ILE A 37 -2.95 -5.64 7.90
C ILE A 37 -4.05 -6.37 7.12
N ASP A 38 -4.85 -7.17 7.80
CA ASP A 38 -5.92 -7.92 7.14
C ASP A 38 -6.98 -7.00 6.59
N GLU A 39 -7.31 -5.98 7.33
CA GLU A 39 -8.29 -5.00 6.87
C GLU A 39 -7.74 -4.20 5.70
N LEU A 40 -6.46 -3.87 5.75
CA LEU A 40 -5.82 -3.17 4.66
C LEU A 40 -5.84 -4.00 3.38
N HIS A 41 -5.57 -5.29 3.50
CA HIS A 41 -5.67 -6.22 2.37
C HIS A 41 -7.05 -6.16 1.75
N PHE A 42 -8.06 -6.24 2.60
CA PHE A 42 -9.43 -6.24 2.14
C PHE A 42 -9.78 -4.95 1.41
N LEU A 43 -9.39 -3.82 1.98
CA LEU A 43 -9.72 -2.53 1.39
C LEU A 43 -8.98 -2.31 0.08
N LEU A 44 -7.73 -2.71 0.00
CA LEU A 44 -6.97 -2.59 -1.23
C LEU A 44 -7.62 -3.39 -2.34
N ASN A 45 -8.02 -4.61 -2.03
CA ASN A 45 -8.66 -5.44 -3.01
C ASN A 45 -9.97 -4.84 -3.48
N ASN A 46 -10.76 -4.33 -2.56
CA ASN A 46 -12.04 -3.73 -2.90
C ASN A 46 -11.87 -2.48 -3.75
N ARG A 47 -10.92 -1.66 -3.42
CA ARG A 47 -10.74 -0.40 -4.16
C ARG A 47 -10.19 -0.62 -5.55
N THR A 48 -9.49 -1.70 -5.79
CA THR A 48 -8.94 -1.96 -7.11
C THR A 48 -9.84 -2.79 -8.00
N LYS A 49 -10.86 -3.43 -7.42
CA LYS A 49 -11.73 -4.29 -8.18
C LYS A 49 -12.42 -3.60 -9.32
N ASN A 50 -12.77 -2.34 -9.13
CA ASN A 50 -13.56 -1.60 -10.10
C ASN A 50 -12.72 -0.71 -10.99
N THR A 51 -11.42 -0.93 -11.01
CA THR A 51 -10.55 -0.12 -11.85
C THR A 51 -10.02 -0.96 -12.98
N ASN A 52 -9.42 -0.33 -13.94
CA ASN A 52 -8.83 -1.05 -15.06
C ASN A 52 -7.40 -1.44 -14.78
N ILE A 53 -7.01 -1.38 -13.55
CA ILE A 53 -5.65 -1.67 -13.16
C ILE A 53 -5.32 -3.13 -13.31
N MET A 54 -6.28 -3.98 -12.91
CA MET A 54 -6.06 -5.42 -12.91
C MET A 54 -6.71 -6.04 -14.11
N ASN A 55 -6.16 -7.16 -14.52
CA ASN A 55 -6.72 -7.93 -15.60
C ASN A 55 -7.81 -8.84 -15.05
N ASN A 56 -9.03 -8.41 -15.14
CA ASN A 56 -10.14 -9.13 -14.54
C ASN A 56 -10.46 -10.45 -15.19
N LYS A 57 -10.08 -10.63 -16.43
CA LYS A 57 -10.39 -11.86 -17.13
C LYS A 57 -9.75 -13.05 -16.49
N LYS A 58 -8.62 -12.86 -15.86
CA LYS A 58 -7.92 -13.95 -15.24
C LYS A 58 -8.10 -13.95 -13.74
N LYS A 59 -9.03 -13.19 -13.27
CA LYS A 59 -9.28 -13.09 -11.83
C LYS A 59 -8.03 -12.65 -11.07
N LYS A 60 -7.25 -11.82 -11.70
CA LYS A 60 -6.09 -11.26 -11.03
C LYS A 60 -6.56 -10.23 -10.05
N ASN A 61 -5.88 -10.11 -8.95
CA ASN A 61 -6.21 -9.07 -7.99
C ASN A 61 -4.94 -8.38 -7.55
N ILE A 62 -5.12 -7.35 -6.76
CA ILE A 62 -4.00 -6.51 -6.37
C ILE A 62 -2.98 -7.29 -5.55
N HIS A 63 -3.42 -8.26 -4.77
CA HIS A 63 -2.50 -9.01 -3.93
C HIS A 63 -1.58 -9.90 -4.75
N ASN A 64 -2.10 -10.51 -5.80
CA ASN A 64 -1.28 -11.29 -6.71
C ASN A 64 -0.24 -10.39 -7.39
N PHE A 65 -0.67 -9.23 -7.82
CA PHE A 65 0.21 -8.27 -8.45
C PHE A 65 1.33 -7.89 -7.48
N MET A 66 0.98 -7.55 -6.25
CA MET A 66 1.97 -7.13 -5.27
C MET A 66 2.93 -8.26 -4.91
N LYS A 67 2.41 -9.48 -4.83
CA LYS A 67 3.24 -10.62 -4.50
C LYS A 67 4.29 -10.86 -5.57
N VAL A 68 3.88 -10.78 -6.83
CA VAL A 68 4.79 -11.05 -7.94
C VAL A 68 5.77 -9.91 -8.14
N VAL A 69 5.30 -8.68 -8.04
CA VAL A 69 6.10 -7.53 -8.43
C VAL A 69 6.92 -6.98 -7.27
N TYR A 70 6.36 -6.99 -6.07
CA TYR A 70 7.02 -6.37 -4.92
C TYR A 70 7.35 -7.32 -3.78
N GLY A 71 6.93 -8.57 -3.89
CA GLY A 71 7.18 -9.52 -2.81
C GLY A 71 6.10 -9.56 -1.75
N GLY A 72 4.97 -8.91 -1.99
CA GLY A 72 3.84 -8.93 -1.08
C GLY A 72 3.59 -7.60 -0.40
N LEU A 73 2.50 -7.50 0.31
CA LEU A 73 2.11 -6.26 0.95
C LEU A 73 3.07 -5.84 2.06
N ILE A 74 3.47 -6.79 2.87
CA ILE A 74 4.38 -6.47 3.97
C ILE A 74 5.70 -5.95 3.44
N GLN A 75 6.24 -6.60 2.42
CA GLN A 75 7.47 -6.14 1.81
C GLN A 75 7.30 -4.76 1.20
N PHE A 76 6.17 -4.54 0.54
CA PHE A 76 5.87 -3.24 -0.04
C PHE A 76 5.90 -2.15 1.02
N LEU A 77 5.22 -2.40 2.14
CA LEU A 77 5.14 -1.41 3.20
C LEU A 77 6.50 -1.17 3.84
N ASP A 78 7.27 -2.23 3.99
CA ASP A 78 8.57 -2.13 4.63
C ASP A 78 9.56 -1.30 3.81
N ASP A 79 9.31 -1.17 2.53
CA ASP A 79 10.17 -0.40 1.64
C ASP A 79 9.99 1.10 1.78
N TYR A 80 8.99 1.54 2.54
CA TYR A 80 8.69 2.97 2.68
C TYR A 80 8.77 3.42 4.12
N ASP A 81 9.50 4.50 4.34
CA ASP A 81 9.61 5.05 5.69
C ASP A 81 8.30 5.67 6.17
N GLU A 82 7.41 5.97 5.25
CA GLU A 82 6.13 6.59 5.60
C GLU A 82 5.20 5.65 6.33
N PHE A 83 5.47 4.36 6.27
CA PHE A 83 4.60 3.38 6.92
C PHE A 83 5.38 2.63 7.98
N MET A 84 4.75 2.45 9.14
CA MET A 84 5.33 1.67 10.22
C MET A 84 4.56 0.39 10.40
N LEU A 85 5.28 -0.70 10.57
CA LEU A 85 4.67 -2.00 10.82
C LEU A 85 4.93 -2.39 12.25
N LYS A 86 3.86 -2.62 12.99
CA LYS A 86 3.97 -3.06 14.38
C LYS A 86 3.40 -4.46 14.50
N LYS A 87 4.21 -5.38 14.95
CA LYS A 87 3.77 -6.75 15.09
C LYS A 87 2.80 -6.89 16.25
N VAL A 88 1.71 -7.61 16.01
CA VAL A 88 0.73 -7.90 17.05
C VAL A 88 0.45 -9.40 17.01
N ASN A 89 -0.40 -9.88 17.88
CA ASN A 89 -0.65 -11.32 18.00
C ASN A 89 -1.15 -11.95 16.72
N ASP A 90 -2.01 -11.29 16.00
CA ASP A 90 -2.62 -11.84 14.81
C ASP A 90 -2.17 -11.13 13.54
N GLY A 91 -0.97 -10.64 13.51
CA GLY A 91 -0.45 -10.03 12.29
C GLY A 91 0.31 -8.76 12.56
N TYR A 92 -0.07 -7.71 11.85
CA TYR A 92 0.59 -6.42 11.97
C TYR A 92 -0.42 -5.30 11.96
N ILE A 93 -0.05 -4.23 12.64
CA ILE A 93 -0.77 -2.97 12.51
C ILE A 93 0.09 -2.08 11.63
N VAL A 94 -0.54 -1.48 10.64
CA VAL A 94 0.13 -0.53 9.75
C VAL A 94 -0.25 0.86 10.21
N GLU A 95 0.73 1.71 10.36
CA GLU A 95 0.52 3.04 10.91
C GLU A 95 1.28 4.05 10.07
N LEU A 96 0.71 5.23 9.87
CA LEU A 96 1.45 6.29 9.21
C LEU A 96 2.54 6.79 10.13
N ASN A 97 3.73 6.83 9.59
CA ASN A 97 4.84 7.38 10.32
C ASN A 97 4.73 8.88 10.19
N ASN A 98 4.55 9.53 11.29
CA ASN A 98 4.24 10.93 11.27
C ASN A 98 5.47 11.80 11.05
N LEU A 99 5.88 11.90 9.82
CA LEU A 99 7.04 12.70 9.46
C LEU A 99 6.60 13.91 8.66
N GLU A 100 5.65 14.64 9.19
CA GLU A 100 5.11 15.78 8.48
C GLU A 100 6.09 16.94 8.46
N PRO A 101 6.25 17.57 7.33
CA PRO A 101 7.13 18.74 7.29
C PRO A 101 6.72 19.82 8.27
N ASN A 102 5.46 19.91 8.56
CA ASN A 102 4.99 20.91 9.51
C ASN A 102 5.56 20.73 10.89
N ASP A 103 5.74 19.49 11.27
CA ASP A 103 6.30 19.19 12.56
C ASP A 103 7.75 19.66 12.64
N TRP A 104 8.44 19.54 11.54
CA TRP A 104 9.82 19.95 11.49
C TRP A 104 9.93 21.44 11.61
N ILE A 105 9.03 22.14 10.97
CA ILE A 105 9.01 23.58 11.04
C ILE A 105 8.80 24.06 12.46
N ILE A 106 7.88 23.40 13.13
CA ILE A 106 7.60 23.75 14.51
C ILE A 106 8.82 23.57 15.39
N VAL A 107 9.51 22.49 15.17
CA VAL A 107 10.71 22.22 15.95
C VAL A 107 11.76 23.28 15.69
N GLU A 108 11.90 23.68 14.46
CA GLU A 108 12.90 24.66 14.11
C GLU A 108 12.63 26.02 14.70
N ASN A 109 11.39 26.30 14.92
CA ASN A 109 11.03 27.60 15.46
C ASN A 109 11.28 27.69 16.94
N VAL A 110 11.54 26.59 17.53
CA VAL A 110 11.85 26.55 18.92
C VAL A 110 13.34 26.83 19.15
#